data_f4cd9fb407afafbf520e2f82df2476a3
#
_entry.id   f4cd9fb407afafbf520e2f82df2476a3
#
_cell.length_a   1.000
_cell.length_b   1.000
_cell.length_c   1.000
_cell.angle_alpha   90.00
_cell.angle_beta   90.00
_cell.angle_gamma   90.00
#
_symmetry.space_group_name_H-M   'P 1'
#
loop_
_entity.id
_entity.type
_entity.pdbx_description
1 polymer ?
#
loop_
_entity_poly.entity_id
_entity_poly.type
_entity_poly.pdbx_seq_one_letter_code
_entity_poly.pdbx_strand_id
1 'polypeptide(L)'
;MRVPWNEDMRVKFPATIQFMRLGYEYQSLKDADIHPETRIFLNRFVPAIQKINSGKDLTTEQILAEVEEIHNIIKNNDMGKEFLSRLLDQTADIKLIDFDHPADNDFAIVDELTFGPEAKGSFRPDITILVNGIPLGFLEVKKPNNEGGIQKEFHRMLDERLQVPEFKKYFNMLQFVTFSNNMEYETDNDAAPAEEVRAGSFYSTPNGNRTFFSFFREENPKTSGFKEIYMDEVRYILKDNGYSPSYADTEEFQTNLQPSTPCNRFVTSFFDIPRMMYLLQYGFFYVDTIDEKTGQPVTQKHIMRYPQFFASQAILKRIDGGGKSGIIFHTQGSGKTELSAFSTRIIRDYYSERGITAKFYYVVD
;
A
#
# COMPACT_ATOMS: atom_id res chain seq x y z
N MET A 1 15.66 5.83 -31.85
CA MET A 1 15.56 4.41 -31.43
C MET A 1 14.12 4.18 -31.01
N ARG A 2 13.49 3.09 -31.43
CA ARG A 2 12.08 2.84 -31.08
C ARG A 2 12.03 2.22 -29.67
N VAL A 3 11.23 2.81 -28.77
CA VAL A 3 11.00 2.28 -27.41
C VAL A 3 10.29 0.92 -27.51
N PRO A 4 10.72 -0.11 -26.78
CA PRO A 4 10.01 -1.38 -26.74
C PRO A 4 8.55 -1.19 -26.30
N TRP A 5 7.62 -1.83 -27.01
CA TRP A 5 6.22 -1.85 -26.63
C TRP A 5 5.99 -2.96 -25.58
N ASN A 6 6.58 -2.80 -24.40
CA ASN A 6 6.44 -3.73 -23.30
C ASN A 6 5.81 -3.03 -22.08
N GLU A 7 5.51 -3.82 -21.06
CA GLU A 7 4.90 -3.40 -19.80
C GLU A 7 5.78 -2.42 -19.03
N ASP A 8 7.08 -2.71 -18.99
CA ASP A 8 8.05 -1.90 -18.25
C ASP A 8 8.08 -0.46 -18.74
N MET A 9 8.23 -0.28 -20.05
CA MET A 9 8.38 1.05 -20.65
C MET A 9 7.06 1.83 -20.69
N ARG A 10 5.93 1.12 -20.66
CA ARG A 10 4.60 1.73 -20.80
C ARG A 10 3.92 2.02 -19.47
N VAL A 11 4.19 1.23 -18.44
CA VAL A 11 3.46 1.34 -17.16
C VAL A 11 4.41 1.30 -15.97
N LYS A 12 5.33 0.31 -15.86
CA LYS A 12 6.16 0.13 -14.67
C LYS A 12 7.08 1.34 -14.41
N PHE A 13 7.96 1.69 -15.35
CA PHE A 13 8.86 2.84 -15.13
C PHE A 13 8.14 4.18 -15.01
N PRO A 14 7.09 4.48 -15.80
CA PRO A 14 6.26 5.65 -15.52
C PRO A 14 5.70 5.69 -14.09
N ALA A 15 5.20 4.55 -13.59
CA ALA A 15 4.71 4.46 -12.22
C ALA A 15 5.83 4.61 -11.18
N THR A 16 7.00 3.98 -11.38
CA THR A 16 8.21 4.16 -10.55
C THR A 16 8.58 5.64 -10.44
N ILE A 17 8.62 6.35 -11.56
CA ILE A 17 8.91 7.80 -11.59
C ILE A 17 7.79 8.60 -10.91
N GLN A 18 6.53 8.18 -11.04
CA GLN A 18 5.42 8.86 -10.35
C GLN A 18 5.52 8.71 -8.83
N PHE A 19 5.94 7.56 -8.31
CA PHE A 19 6.27 7.40 -6.89
C PHE A 19 7.36 8.38 -6.45
N MET A 20 8.42 8.52 -7.24
CA MET A 20 9.50 9.46 -6.92
C MET A 20 8.99 10.91 -6.86
N ARG A 21 8.09 11.31 -7.75
CA ARG A 21 7.42 12.63 -7.68
C ARG A 21 6.66 12.83 -6.38
N LEU A 22 6.10 11.77 -5.81
CA LEU A 22 5.41 11.81 -4.51
C LEU A 22 6.36 11.86 -3.32
N GLY A 23 7.65 11.65 -3.54
CA GLY A 23 8.67 11.72 -2.49
C GLY A 23 9.30 10.41 -2.10
N TYR A 24 8.91 9.31 -2.72
CA TYR A 24 9.60 8.03 -2.53
C TYR A 24 10.98 8.04 -3.18
N GLU A 25 11.93 7.34 -2.58
CA GLU A 25 13.24 7.13 -3.19
C GLU A 25 13.29 5.79 -3.93
N TYR A 26 13.93 5.79 -5.10
CA TYR A 26 14.19 4.55 -5.82
C TYR A 26 15.34 3.79 -5.14
N GLN A 27 15.12 2.54 -4.76
CA GLN A 27 16.13 1.65 -4.19
C GLN A 27 16.54 0.60 -5.23
N SER A 28 17.80 0.64 -5.66
CA SER A 28 18.37 -0.43 -6.48
C SER A 28 18.57 -1.70 -5.65
N LEU A 29 18.24 -2.85 -6.22
CA LEU A 29 18.54 -4.16 -5.61
C LEU A 29 20.04 -4.47 -5.58
N LYS A 30 20.85 -3.81 -6.44
CA LYS A 30 22.30 -4.02 -6.51
C LYS A 30 23.04 -3.47 -5.31
N ASP A 31 22.49 -2.41 -4.71
CA ASP A 31 23.08 -1.70 -3.57
C ASP A 31 22.33 -1.97 -2.26
N ALA A 32 21.49 -3.01 -2.24
CA ALA A 32 20.62 -3.32 -1.13
C ALA A 32 21.22 -4.38 -0.21
N ASP A 33 21.17 -4.12 1.10
CA ASP A 33 21.37 -5.11 2.15
C ASP A 33 20.01 -5.59 2.62
N ILE A 34 19.63 -6.81 2.24
CA ILE A 34 18.27 -7.34 2.42
C ILE A 34 18.30 -8.54 3.33
N HIS A 35 17.54 -8.47 4.43
CA HIS A 35 17.37 -9.61 5.32
C HIS A 35 16.71 -10.81 4.59
N PRO A 36 17.33 -12.00 4.58
CA PRO A 36 16.93 -13.09 3.69
C PRO A 36 15.52 -13.61 3.95
N GLU A 37 15.07 -13.61 5.21
CA GLU A 37 13.81 -14.21 5.62
C GLU A 37 12.63 -13.23 5.61
N THR A 38 12.85 -11.95 5.93
CA THR A 38 11.80 -10.92 5.99
C THR A 38 11.76 -10.03 4.76
N ARG A 39 12.83 -9.98 3.97
CA ARG A 39 13.03 -9.05 2.86
C ARG A 39 13.08 -7.58 3.29
N ILE A 40 13.31 -7.29 4.58
CA ILE A 40 13.56 -5.95 5.10
C ILE A 40 14.91 -5.46 4.59
N PHE A 41 14.96 -4.22 4.12
CA PHE A 41 16.16 -3.54 3.62
C PHE A 41 16.92 -2.95 4.82
N LEU A 42 17.96 -3.66 5.29
CA LEU A 42 18.70 -3.30 6.51
C LEU A 42 19.43 -1.97 6.37
N ASN A 43 19.95 -1.67 5.17
CA ASN A 43 20.59 -0.41 4.86
C ASN A 43 19.65 0.80 4.94
N ARG A 44 18.33 0.59 4.91
CA ARG A 44 17.29 1.60 5.13
C ARG A 44 16.67 1.50 6.53
N PHE A 45 16.42 0.28 6.99
CA PHE A 45 15.75 0.02 8.26
C PHE A 45 16.54 0.59 9.44
N VAL A 46 17.82 0.25 9.55
CA VAL A 46 18.62 0.68 10.70
C VAL A 46 18.67 2.21 10.85
N PRO A 47 19.04 3.02 9.83
CA PRO A 47 19.06 4.46 9.98
C PRO A 47 17.65 5.08 10.16
N ALA A 48 16.62 4.52 9.53
CA ALA A 48 15.26 5.01 9.71
C ALA A 48 14.76 4.81 11.14
N ILE A 49 14.96 3.59 11.71
CA ILE A 49 14.56 3.30 13.08
C ILE A 49 15.35 4.15 14.09
N GLN A 50 16.64 4.38 13.87
CA GLN A 50 17.42 5.32 14.70
C GLN A 50 16.83 6.72 14.65
N LYS A 51 16.48 7.21 13.47
CA LYS A 51 15.93 8.56 13.28
C LYS A 51 14.59 8.74 13.98
N ILE A 52 13.62 7.86 13.77
CA ILE A 52 12.27 7.98 14.37
C ILE A 52 12.25 7.68 15.89
N ASN A 53 13.33 7.11 16.43
CA ASN A 53 13.53 6.86 17.85
C ASN A 53 14.70 7.69 18.42
N SER A 54 15.00 8.83 17.85
CA SER A 54 16.18 9.68 18.18
C SER A 54 16.28 10.09 19.64
N GLY A 55 15.19 10.00 20.41
CA GLY A 55 15.19 10.20 21.87
C GLY A 55 15.76 9.02 22.68
N LYS A 56 16.15 7.91 22.02
CA LYS A 56 16.68 6.68 22.62
C LYS A 56 18.04 6.38 22.00
N ASP A 57 18.98 5.95 22.83
CA ASP A 57 20.34 5.56 22.38
C ASP A 57 20.31 4.09 21.96
N LEU A 58 19.74 3.83 20.77
CA LEU A 58 19.57 2.48 20.23
C LEU A 58 20.83 2.01 19.51
N THR A 59 21.34 0.85 19.93
CA THR A 59 22.43 0.18 19.19
C THR A 59 21.90 -0.52 17.94
N THR A 60 22.79 -0.76 16.99
CA THR A 60 22.45 -1.53 15.78
C THR A 60 21.96 -2.95 16.14
N GLU A 61 22.55 -3.58 17.14
CA GLU A 61 22.14 -4.92 17.60
C GLU A 61 20.70 -4.94 18.12
N GLN A 62 20.29 -3.90 18.87
CA GLN A 62 18.91 -3.77 19.34
C GLN A 62 17.93 -3.61 18.19
N ILE A 63 18.28 -2.81 17.18
CA ILE A 63 17.45 -2.61 15.99
C ILE A 63 17.37 -3.89 15.15
N LEU A 64 18.46 -4.62 15.00
CA LEU A 64 18.44 -5.90 14.29
C LEU A 64 17.65 -6.98 15.03
N ALA A 65 17.58 -6.93 16.37
CA ALA A 65 16.71 -7.81 17.14
C ALA A 65 15.22 -7.62 16.80
N GLU A 66 14.80 -6.39 16.46
CA GLU A 66 13.44 -6.12 15.97
C GLU A 66 13.14 -6.84 14.63
N VAL A 67 14.14 -6.99 13.76
CA VAL A 67 13.97 -7.75 12.51
C VAL A 67 13.67 -9.22 12.78
N GLU A 68 14.32 -9.80 13.79
CA GLU A 68 14.05 -11.17 14.23
C GLU A 68 12.69 -11.30 14.92
N GLU A 69 12.26 -10.30 15.68
CA GLU A 69 10.91 -10.26 16.24
C GLU A 69 9.86 -10.21 15.12
N ILE A 70 10.03 -9.31 14.14
CA ILE A 70 9.17 -9.25 12.96
C ILE A 70 9.15 -10.60 12.23
N HIS A 71 10.32 -11.25 12.06
CA HIS A 71 10.42 -12.57 11.42
C HIS A 71 9.57 -13.63 12.16
N ASN A 72 9.50 -13.56 13.47
CA ASN A 72 8.68 -14.49 14.26
C ASN A 72 7.19 -14.17 14.15
N ILE A 73 6.82 -12.90 14.27
CA ILE A 73 5.44 -12.42 14.20
C ILE A 73 4.79 -12.75 12.85
N ILE A 74 5.48 -12.53 11.75
CA ILE A 74 4.92 -12.76 10.39
C ILE A 74 4.68 -14.23 10.06
N LYS A 75 5.19 -15.17 10.85
CA LYS A 75 4.91 -16.61 10.72
C LYS A 75 3.55 -17.02 11.28
N ASN A 76 2.90 -16.17 12.07
CA ASN A 76 1.65 -16.48 12.72
C ASN A 76 0.52 -16.71 11.71
N ASN A 77 -0.44 -17.56 12.10
CA ASN A 77 -1.60 -17.84 11.24
C ASN A 77 -2.76 -16.89 11.57
N ASP A 78 -2.52 -15.58 11.47
CA ASP A 78 -3.44 -14.53 11.90
C ASP A 78 -3.68 -13.45 10.82
N MET A 79 -3.31 -13.74 9.58
CA MET A 79 -3.40 -12.80 8.44
C MET A 79 -2.64 -11.49 8.67
N GLY A 80 -1.53 -11.55 9.43
CA GLY A 80 -0.70 -10.39 9.75
C GLY A 80 -1.32 -9.43 10.78
N LYS A 81 -2.25 -9.90 11.60
CA LYS A 81 -2.91 -9.08 12.64
C LYS A 81 -1.92 -8.62 13.70
N GLU A 82 -1.07 -9.51 14.18
CA GLU A 82 -0.05 -9.19 15.18
C GLU A 82 1.00 -8.26 14.59
N PHE A 83 1.43 -8.50 13.34
CA PHE A 83 2.36 -7.60 12.66
C PHE A 83 1.79 -6.19 12.46
N LEU A 84 0.52 -6.07 12.03
CA LEU A 84 -0.13 -4.76 11.96
C LEU A 84 -0.19 -4.08 13.33
N SER A 85 -0.51 -4.84 14.38
CA SER A 85 -0.54 -4.30 15.75
C SER A 85 0.86 -3.79 16.17
N ARG A 86 1.92 -4.52 15.81
CA ARG A 86 3.31 -4.11 16.06
C ARG A 86 3.70 -2.84 15.30
N LEU A 87 3.28 -2.71 14.03
CA LEU A 87 3.50 -1.49 13.24
C LEU A 87 2.82 -0.25 13.86
N LEU A 88 1.65 -0.45 14.46
CA LEU A 88 0.83 0.61 15.03
C LEU A 88 1.19 0.97 16.47
N ASP A 89 2.03 0.19 17.14
CA ASP A 89 2.38 0.42 18.53
C ASP A 89 3.36 1.59 18.69
N GLN A 90 2.80 2.74 19.03
CA GLN A 90 3.57 3.96 19.32
C GLN A 90 4.14 3.99 20.75
N THR A 91 3.76 3.00 21.59
CA THR A 91 4.22 2.89 22.98
C THR A 91 5.34 1.87 23.17
N ALA A 92 5.66 1.11 22.13
CA ALA A 92 6.76 0.15 22.14
C ALA A 92 8.11 0.80 22.42
N ASP A 93 9.03 0.03 22.95
CA ASP A 93 10.41 0.48 23.21
C ASP A 93 11.09 0.97 21.93
N ILE A 94 10.81 0.34 20.81
CA ILE A 94 11.26 0.76 19.49
C ILE A 94 10.04 0.92 18.58
N LYS A 95 9.75 2.15 18.15
CA LYS A 95 8.71 2.39 17.13
C LYS A 95 9.21 1.94 15.76
N LEU A 96 8.36 1.25 15.00
CA LEU A 96 8.67 0.85 13.62
C LEU A 96 8.25 1.90 12.59
N ILE A 97 7.22 2.68 12.91
CA ILE A 97 6.70 3.80 12.09
C ILE A 97 6.37 4.96 13.03
N ASP A 98 6.72 6.17 12.65
CA ASP A 98 6.28 7.38 13.35
C ASP A 98 5.05 7.96 12.64
N PHE A 99 3.87 7.82 13.26
CA PHE A 99 2.62 8.38 12.74
C PHE A 99 2.41 9.83 13.16
N ASP A 100 3.06 10.27 14.22
CA ASP A 100 2.97 11.66 14.72
C ASP A 100 3.78 12.60 13.82
N HIS A 101 4.93 12.13 13.31
CA HIS A 101 5.81 12.87 12.42
C HIS A 101 6.06 12.09 11.12
N PRO A 102 5.07 11.98 10.21
CA PRO A 102 5.17 11.15 9.00
C PRO A 102 6.39 11.42 8.13
N ALA A 103 6.86 12.69 8.09
CA ALA A 103 8.02 13.10 7.31
C ALA A 103 9.37 12.57 7.85
N ASP A 104 9.39 12.02 9.05
CA ASP A 104 10.61 11.45 9.62
C ASP A 104 10.83 9.99 9.20
N ASN A 105 9.78 9.34 8.68
CA ASN A 105 9.92 8.02 8.10
C ASN A 105 10.66 8.05 6.76
N ASP A 106 11.26 6.93 6.42
CA ASP A 106 11.90 6.68 5.12
C ASP A 106 10.90 6.00 4.18
N PHE A 107 10.68 6.60 3.01
CA PHE A 107 9.78 6.07 1.98
C PHE A 107 10.57 5.71 0.74
N ALA A 108 10.50 4.46 0.34
CA ALA A 108 11.17 4.01 -0.87
C ALA A 108 10.31 3.05 -1.69
N ILE A 109 10.73 2.87 -2.94
CA ILE A 109 10.20 1.84 -3.83
C ILE A 109 11.36 1.04 -4.40
N VAL A 110 11.08 -0.21 -4.70
CA VAL A 110 12.03 -1.12 -5.33
C VAL A 110 11.33 -1.91 -6.44
N ASP A 111 11.95 -1.96 -7.60
CA ASP A 111 11.46 -2.74 -8.72
C ASP A 111 11.85 -4.22 -8.56
N GLU A 112 10.90 -5.11 -8.83
CA GLU A 112 11.12 -6.56 -8.95
C GLU A 112 11.75 -7.24 -7.72
N LEU A 113 11.37 -6.83 -6.51
CA LEU A 113 11.80 -7.52 -5.28
C LEU A 113 11.29 -8.96 -5.27
N THR A 114 12.20 -9.91 -5.17
CA THR A 114 11.86 -11.34 -5.12
C THR A 114 11.51 -11.78 -3.71
N PHE A 115 10.33 -12.37 -3.53
CA PHE A 115 9.88 -13.00 -2.30
C PHE A 115 9.92 -14.53 -2.45
N GLY A 116 10.45 -15.22 -1.44
CA GLY A 116 10.57 -16.66 -1.40
C GLY A 116 11.90 -17.21 -1.94
N PRO A 117 12.21 -18.47 -1.62
CA PRO A 117 13.38 -19.14 -2.12
C PRO A 117 13.18 -19.55 -3.58
N GLU A 118 14.15 -19.27 -4.44
CA GLU A 118 14.10 -19.62 -5.87
C GLU A 118 13.81 -21.11 -6.12
N ALA A 119 14.37 -21.99 -5.28
CA ALA A 119 14.21 -23.44 -5.41
C ALA A 119 12.79 -23.95 -5.17
N LYS A 120 11.94 -23.18 -4.49
CA LYS A 120 10.55 -23.54 -4.17
C LYS A 120 9.52 -22.68 -4.91
N GLY A 121 9.97 -21.94 -5.88
CA GLY A 121 9.21 -20.90 -6.54
C GLY A 121 9.30 -19.58 -5.78
N SER A 122 9.21 -18.49 -6.50
CA SER A 122 9.23 -17.15 -5.94
C SER A 122 8.15 -16.32 -6.62
N PHE A 123 7.69 -15.26 -5.96
CA PHE A 123 6.92 -14.24 -6.64
C PHE A 123 7.66 -12.91 -6.59
N ARG A 124 7.46 -12.12 -7.61
CA ARG A 124 8.21 -10.89 -7.83
C ARG A 124 7.26 -9.81 -8.35
N PRO A 125 6.69 -9.01 -7.46
CA PRO A 125 5.88 -7.87 -7.85
C PRO A 125 6.67 -6.85 -8.67
N ASP A 126 5.99 -6.12 -9.54
CA ASP A 126 6.65 -5.12 -10.39
C ASP A 126 7.27 -3.97 -9.58
N ILE A 127 6.53 -3.43 -8.60
CA ILE A 127 7.01 -2.37 -7.71
C ILE A 127 6.61 -2.70 -6.27
N THR A 128 7.57 -2.78 -5.35
CA THR A 128 7.32 -2.96 -3.91
C THR A 128 7.51 -1.65 -3.19
N ILE A 129 6.60 -1.32 -2.26
CA ILE A 129 6.59 -0.10 -1.48
C ILE A 129 7.20 -0.39 -0.10
N LEU A 130 8.21 0.40 0.26
CA LEU A 130 8.91 0.31 1.53
C LEU A 130 8.59 1.51 2.42
N VAL A 131 8.37 1.25 3.70
CA VAL A 131 8.37 2.28 4.75
C VAL A 131 9.41 1.87 5.78
N ASN A 132 10.36 2.73 6.06
CA ASN A 132 11.50 2.43 6.94
C ASN A 132 12.20 1.11 6.57
N GLY A 133 12.36 0.84 5.28
CA GLY A 133 12.96 -0.38 4.76
C GLY A 133 12.07 -1.64 4.86
N ILE A 134 10.87 -1.55 5.43
CA ILE A 134 9.93 -2.67 5.59
C ILE A 134 9.02 -2.75 4.35
N PRO A 135 8.92 -3.88 3.64
CA PRO A 135 7.96 -4.07 2.55
C PRO A 135 6.52 -4.10 3.08
N LEU A 136 5.72 -3.07 2.78
CA LEU A 136 4.34 -2.96 3.26
C LEU A 136 3.27 -3.12 2.19
N GLY A 137 3.65 -3.07 0.93
CA GLY A 137 2.72 -3.27 -0.17
C GLY A 137 3.42 -3.39 -1.51
N PHE A 138 2.65 -3.65 -2.54
CA PHE A 138 3.17 -3.67 -3.90
C PHE A 138 2.15 -3.18 -4.93
N LEU A 139 2.65 -2.76 -6.07
CA LEU A 139 1.90 -2.49 -7.29
C LEU A 139 2.33 -3.49 -8.37
N GLU A 140 1.38 -4.29 -8.85
CA GLU A 140 1.49 -5.13 -10.04
C GLU A 140 0.89 -4.39 -11.22
N VAL A 141 1.62 -4.25 -12.31
CA VAL A 141 1.15 -3.55 -13.49
C VAL A 141 0.97 -4.48 -14.67
N LYS A 142 0.10 -4.11 -15.57
CA LYS A 142 -0.08 -4.78 -16.87
C LYS A 142 -0.22 -3.71 -17.95
N LYS A 143 0.23 -4.03 -19.15
CA LYS A 143 0.01 -3.15 -20.29
C LYS A 143 -1.49 -3.09 -20.65
N PRO A 144 -1.97 -1.98 -21.20
CA PRO A 144 -3.30 -1.91 -21.79
C PRO A 144 -3.52 -3.04 -22.81
N ASN A 145 -4.74 -3.53 -22.92
CA ASN A 145 -5.13 -4.61 -23.85
C ASN A 145 -4.54 -5.99 -23.52
N ASN A 146 -4.27 -6.27 -22.25
CA ASN A 146 -3.97 -7.63 -21.82
C ASN A 146 -5.25 -8.47 -21.88
N GLU A 147 -5.25 -9.57 -22.65
CA GLU A 147 -6.42 -10.45 -22.89
C GLU A 147 -7.01 -11.04 -21.61
N GLY A 148 -6.21 -11.23 -20.58
CA GLY A 148 -6.66 -11.77 -19.29
C GLY A 148 -7.25 -10.72 -18.35
N GLY A 149 -7.15 -9.45 -18.69
CA GLY A 149 -7.48 -8.37 -17.77
C GLY A 149 -6.58 -8.40 -16.52
N ILE A 150 -6.82 -7.45 -15.64
CA ILE A 150 -6.06 -7.34 -14.40
C ILE A 150 -6.52 -8.32 -13.32
N GLN A 151 -7.79 -8.78 -13.38
CA GLN A 151 -8.32 -9.76 -12.45
C GLN A 151 -7.53 -11.08 -12.46
N LYS A 152 -6.95 -11.46 -13.59
CA LYS A 152 -6.15 -12.68 -13.71
C LYS A 152 -4.94 -12.66 -12.76
N GLU A 153 -4.28 -11.52 -12.62
CA GLU A 153 -3.14 -11.39 -11.71
C GLU A 153 -3.58 -11.44 -10.23
N PHE A 154 -4.73 -10.86 -9.92
CA PHE A 154 -5.29 -10.98 -8.58
C PHE A 154 -5.69 -12.42 -8.25
N HIS A 155 -6.35 -13.13 -9.16
CA HIS A 155 -6.67 -14.54 -8.98
C HIS A 155 -5.40 -15.39 -8.85
N ARG A 156 -4.39 -15.13 -9.68
CA ARG A 156 -3.08 -15.79 -9.56
C ARG A 156 -2.46 -15.57 -8.18
N MET A 157 -2.56 -14.36 -7.64
CA MET A 157 -2.10 -14.09 -6.28
C MET A 157 -2.88 -14.95 -5.26
N LEU A 158 -4.22 -14.99 -5.34
CA LEU A 158 -5.06 -15.70 -4.38
C LEU A 158 -4.97 -17.22 -4.52
N ASP A 159 -4.96 -17.75 -5.75
CA ASP A 159 -5.10 -19.18 -6.02
C ASP A 159 -3.75 -19.90 -6.08
N GLU A 160 -2.70 -19.22 -6.47
CA GLU A 160 -1.37 -19.78 -6.60
C GLU A 160 -0.43 -19.30 -5.47
N ARG A 161 -0.20 -17.98 -5.36
CA ARG A 161 0.82 -17.43 -4.46
C ARG A 161 0.46 -17.55 -2.98
N LEU A 162 -0.79 -17.21 -2.61
CA LEU A 162 -1.26 -17.31 -1.22
C LEU A 162 -1.40 -18.77 -0.72
N GLN A 163 -1.48 -19.73 -1.63
CA GLN A 163 -1.56 -21.14 -1.28
C GLN A 163 -0.19 -21.76 -0.97
N VAL A 164 0.91 -21.06 -1.31
CA VAL A 164 2.27 -21.54 -1.02
C VAL A 164 2.63 -21.18 0.44
N PRO A 165 2.85 -22.17 1.32
CA PRO A 165 3.11 -21.91 2.74
C PRO A 165 4.30 -20.99 2.98
N GLU A 166 5.35 -21.12 2.16
CA GLU A 166 6.57 -20.32 2.24
C GLU A 166 6.35 -18.83 1.95
N PHE A 167 5.28 -18.49 1.21
CA PHE A 167 4.96 -17.09 0.89
C PHE A 167 4.05 -16.44 1.93
N LYS A 168 3.37 -17.23 2.75
CA LYS A 168 2.38 -16.75 3.72
C LYS A 168 2.94 -15.66 4.64
N LYS A 169 4.16 -15.82 5.13
CA LYS A 169 4.83 -14.84 5.99
C LYS A 169 4.97 -13.48 5.31
N TYR A 170 5.27 -13.43 4.01
CA TYR A 170 5.38 -12.17 3.29
C TYR A 170 4.02 -11.49 3.11
N PHE A 171 2.96 -12.28 2.86
CA PHE A 171 1.60 -11.74 2.78
C PHE A 171 1.07 -11.29 4.15
N ASN A 172 1.54 -11.86 5.26
CA ASN A 172 1.27 -11.34 6.59
C ASN A 172 1.95 -9.98 6.84
N MET A 173 3.10 -9.74 6.23
CA MET A 173 3.81 -8.46 6.33
C MET A 173 3.21 -7.39 5.41
N LEU A 174 2.82 -7.76 4.19
CA LEU A 174 2.20 -6.84 3.24
C LEU A 174 0.82 -6.39 3.74
N GLN A 175 0.58 -5.09 3.77
CA GLN A 175 -0.69 -4.53 4.23
C GLN A 175 -1.67 -4.36 3.08
N PHE A 176 -1.18 -4.00 1.91
CA PHE A 176 -2.00 -3.79 0.72
C PHE A 176 -1.32 -4.32 -0.53
N VAL A 177 -2.16 -4.70 -1.47
CA VAL A 177 -1.78 -5.13 -2.82
C VAL A 177 -2.56 -4.32 -3.82
N THR A 178 -1.87 -3.82 -4.82
CA THR A 178 -2.48 -2.94 -5.82
C THR A 178 -2.16 -3.42 -7.23
N PHE A 179 -3.07 -3.12 -8.16
CA PHE A 179 -3.01 -3.59 -9.53
C PHE A 179 -3.42 -2.48 -10.48
N SER A 180 -2.76 -2.38 -11.63
CA SER A 180 -3.12 -1.43 -12.68
C SER A 180 -2.79 -1.96 -14.07
N ASN A 181 -3.68 -1.78 -15.03
CA ASN A 181 -3.38 -1.99 -16.45
C ASN A 181 -3.33 -0.68 -17.25
N ASN A 182 -3.20 0.44 -16.55
CA ASN A 182 -3.14 1.77 -17.15
C ASN A 182 -4.33 2.10 -18.06
N MET A 183 -5.51 1.60 -17.71
CA MET A 183 -6.78 1.92 -18.39
C MET A 183 -7.72 2.64 -17.44
N GLU A 184 -8.71 3.34 -17.99
CA GLU A 184 -9.81 3.88 -17.19
C GLU A 184 -10.72 2.76 -16.68
N TYR A 185 -11.50 3.04 -15.64
CA TYR A 185 -12.43 2.06 -15.07
C TYR A 185 -13.57 1.72 -16.05
N GLU A 186 -13.88 0.44 -16.18
CA GLU A 186 -15.00 -0.05 -16.98
C GLU A 186 -16.34 0.00 -16.25
N THR A 187 -16.32 0.16 -14.93
CA THR A 187 -17.53 0.18 -14.10
C THR A 187 -17.66 1.46 -13.30
N ASP A 188 -18.89 1.89 -13.06
CA ASP A 188 -19.19 3.02 -12.19
C ASP A 188 -19.29 2.63 -10.70
N ASN A 189 -19.21 1.35 -10.39
CA ASN A 189 -19.19 0.87 -9.02
C ASN A 189 -17.82 1.15 -8.37
N ASP A 190 -17.81 1.48 -7.09
CA ASP A 190 -16.61 1.64 -6.28
C ASP A 190 -16.03 0.30 -5.76
N ALA A 191 -16.76 -0.79 -5.98
CA ALA A 191 -16.31 -2.16 -5.91
C ALA A 191 -17.11 -3.00 -6.94
N ALA A 192 -16.48 -4.00 -7.52
CA ALA A 192 -17.10 -4.89 -8.48
C ALA A 192 -16.66 -6.34 -8.23
N PRO A 193 -17.48 -7.34 -8.62
CA PRO A 193 -17.05 -8.73 -8.62
C PRO A 193 -15.74 -8.89 -9.40
N ALA A 194 -14.84 -9.70 -8.89
CA ALA A 194 -13.51 -9.88 -9.48
C ALA A 194 -13.56 -10.35 -10.94
N GLU A 195 -14.58 -11.12 -11.30
CA GLU A 195 -14.81 -11.65 -12.65
C GLU A 195 -15.20 -10.56 -13.66
N GLU A 196 -15.67 -9.41 -13.18
CA GLU A 196 -16.13 -8.29 -14.02
C GLU A 196 -15.04 -7.24 -14.25
N VAL A 197 -13.97 -7.25 -13.44
CA VAL A 197 -12.92 -6.23 -13.51
C VAL A 197 -11.91 -6.56 -14.59
N ARG A 198 -11.92 -5.82 -15.69
CA ARG A 198 -10.96 -5.98 -16.80
C ARG A 198 -10.00 -4.81 -16.93
N ALA A 199 -10.43 -3.62 -16.56
CA ALA A 199 -9.66 -2.40 -16.73
C ALA A 199 -9.71 -1.51 -15.50
N GLY A 200 -8.65 -0.73 -15.30
CA GLY A 200 -8.52 0.24 -14.24
C GLY A 200 -7.37 -0.05 -13.28
N SER A 201 -7.39 0.68 -12.17
CA SER A 201 -6.46 0.49 -11.06
C SER A 201 -7.26 0.26 -9.79
N PHE A 202 -6.88 -0.75 -9.02
CA PHE A 202 -7.60 -1.12 -7.81
C PHE A 202 -6.67 -1.70 -6.76
N TYR A 203 -7.17 -1.84 -5.55
CA TYR A 203 -6.44 -2.32 -4.40
C TYR A 203 -7.25 -3.31 -3.58
N SER A 204 -6.54 -4.10 -2.80
CA SER A 204 -7.10 -5.04 -1.82
C SER A 204 -6.08 -5.28 -0.71
N THR A 205 -6.49 -6.02 0.33
CA THR A 205 -5.54 -6.66 1.24
C THR A 205 -5.05 -7.97 0.63
N PRO A 206 -3.87 -8.49 1.01
CA PRO A 206 -3.39 -9.79 0.55
C PRO A 206 -4.38 -10.94 0.81
N ASN A 207 -5.14 -10.83 1.90
CA ASN A 207 -6.13 -11.82 2.34
C ASN A 207 -7.56 -11.25 2.25
N GLY A 208 -7.79 -10.37 1.29
CA GLY A 208 -9.09 -9.73 1.09
C GLY A 208 -10.14 -10.66 0.51
N ASN A 209 -11.35 -10.14 0.36
CA ASN A 209 -12.44 -10.86 -0.26
C ASN A 209 -12.10 -11.19 -1.72
N ARG A 210 -12.21 -12.47 -2.08
CA ARG A 210 -11.93 -12.98 -3.44
C ARG A 210 -12.91 -12.45 -4.49
N THR A 211 -14.04 -11.93 -4.07
CA THR A 211 -15.14 -11.56 -4.95
C THR A 211 -15.15 -10.09 -5.35
N PHE A 212 -14.44 -9.23 -4.63
CA PHE A 212 -14.53 -7.80 -4.85
C PHE A 212 -13.16 -7.13 -4.87
N PHE A 213 -13.03 -6.13 -5.75
CA PHE A 213 -11.95 -5.15 -5.76
C PHE A 213 -12.47 -3.80 -5.30
N SER A 214 -11.58 -3.01 -4.71
CA SER A 214 -11.86 -1.62 -4.40
C SER A 214 -11.06 -0.71 -5.32
N PHE A 215 -11.74 0.25 -5.95
CA PHE A 215 -11.12 1.32 -6.70
C PHE A 215 -10.85 2.50 -5.76
N PHE A 216 -9.79 3.25 -6.01
CA PHE A 216 -9.58 4.54 -5.36
C PHE A 216 -9.83 5.63 -6.40
N ARG A 217 -11.05 6.14 -6.44
CA ARG A 217 -11.50 7.12 -7.43
C ARG A 217 -11.26 8.53 -6.94
N GLU A 218 -10.43 9.23 -7.64
CA GLU A 218 -10.23 10.65 -7.49
C GLU A 218 -9.97 11.24 -8.89
N GLU A 219 -10.88 12.07 -9.41
CA GLU A 219 -10.79 12.59 -10.76
C GLU A 219 -9.58 13.50 -10.95
N ASN A 220 -9.30 14.34 -9.95
CA ASN A 220 -8.23 15.33 -9.98
C ASN A 220 -7.38 15.25 -8.71
N PRO A 221 -6.49 14.26 -8.60
CA PRO A 221 -5.57 14.18 -7.47
C PRO A 221 -4.65 15.38 -7.44
N LYS A 222 -4.31 15.83 -6.23
CA LYS A 222 -3.41 16.97 -6.06
C LYS A 222 -2.02 16.65 -6.60
N THR A 223 -1.53 17.48 -7.50
CA THR A 223 -0.17 17.42 -8.04
C THR A 223 0.75 18.48 -7.44
N SER A 224 0.20 19.33 -6.57
CA SER A 224 0.99 20.33 -5.84
C SER A 224 1.88 19.64 -4.82
N GLY A 225 3.17 19.88 -4.90
CA GLY A 225 4.16 19.25 -4.02
C GLY A 225 4.92 18.09 -4.65
N PHE A 226 4.70 17.81 -5.94
CA PHE A 226 5.57 16.87 -6.65
C PHE A 226 7.01 17.31 -6.60
N LYS A 227 7.91 16.36 -6.27
CA LYS A 227 9.34 16.56 -6.42
C LYS A 227 9.69 16.67 -7.92
N GLU A 228 10.62 17.53 -8.22
CA GLU A 228 11.24 17.56 -9.54
C GLU A 228 12.09 16.29 -9.72
N ILE A 229 11.93 15.64 -10.85
CA ILE A 229 12.69 14.45 -11.22
C ILE A 229 13.63 14.83 -12.34
N TYR A 230 14.92 14.68 -12.12
CA TYR A 230 15.93 14.95 -13.12
C TYR A 230 16.07 13.80 -14.10
N MET A 231 16.32 14.11 -15.37
CA MET A 231 16.44 13.09 -16.42
C MET A 231 17.58 12.09 -16.17
N ASP A 232 18.58 12.46 -15.41
CA ASP A 232 19.67 11.55 -15.02
C ASP A 232 19.19 10.47 -14.05
N GLU A 233 18.23 10.76 -13.18
CA GLU A 233 17.58 9.76 -12.31
C GLU A 233 16.77 8.78 -13.15
N VAL A 234 16.03 9.28 -14.14
CA VAL A 234 15.27 8.44 -15.09
C VAL A 234 16.21 7.52 -15.87
N ARG A 235 17.31 8.06 -16.38
CA ARG A 235 18.34 7.28 -17.10
C ARG A 235 19.00 6.24 -16.20
N TYR A 236 19.23 6.58 -14.93
CA TYR A 236 19.77 5.64 -13.94
C TYR A 236 18.83 4.45 -13.74
N ILE A 237 17.52 4.69 -13.52
CA ILE A 237 16.51 3.64 -13.33
C ILE A 237 16.46 2.70 -14.54
N LEU A 238 16.41 3.26 -15.75
CA LEU A 238 16.41 2.46 -16.98
C LEU A 238 17.66 1.57 -17.05
N LYS A 239 18.85 2.15 -16.82
CA LYS A 239 20.12 1.41 -16.82
C LYS A 239 20.17 0.33 -15.75
N ASP A 240 19.67 0.63 -14.56
CA ASP A 240 19.64 -0.31 -13.43
C ASP A 240 18.83 -1.55 -13.75
N ASN A 241 17.71 -1.36 -14.47
CA ASN A 241 16.83 -2.42 -14.97
C ASN A 241 17.22 -3.01 -16.33
N GLY A 242 18.45 -2.74 -16.82
CA GLY A 242 18.99 -3.34 -18.05
C GLY A 242 18.50 -2.71 -19.36
N TYR A 243 17.87 -1.54 -19.31
CA TYR A 243 17.41 -0.80 -20.48
C TYR A 243 18.42 0.29 -20.91
N SER A 244 18.35 0.68 -22.19
CA SER A 244 19.14 1.81 -22.67
C SER A 244 18.68 3.12 -22.01
N PRO A 245 19.61 3.89 -21.39
CA PRO A 245 19.29 5.21 -20.84
C PRO A 245 18.71 6.19 -21.86
N SER A 246 19.04 6.02 -23.16
CA SER A 246 18.57 6.88 -24.24
C SER A 246 17.06 6.78 -24.50
N TYR A 247 16.37 5.75 -23.97
CA TYR A 247 14.91 5.68 -24.04
C TYR A 247 14.24 6.81 -23.27
N ALA A 248 14.89 7.32 -22.23
CA ALA A 248 14.39 8.47 -21.48
C ALA A 248 14.11 9.70 -22.34
N ASP A 249 14.85 9.88 -23.44
CA ASP A 249 14.78 11.05 -24.30
C ASP A 249 13.77 10.91 -25.46
N THR A 250 13.06 9.78 -25.54
CA THR A 250 12.08 9.53 -26.60
C THR A 250 10.72 10.12 -26.26
N GLU A 251 10.03 10.67 -27.27
CA GLU A 251 8.69 11.25 -27.12
C GLU A 251 7.68 10.20 -26.60
N GLU A 252 7.80 8.96 -27.08
CA GLU A 252 6.92 7.86 -26.65
C GLU A 252 7.06 7.57 -25.15
N PHE A 253 8.27 7.59 -24.61
CA PHE A 253 8.51 7.37 -23.19
C PHE A 253 8.01 8.59 -22.38
N GLN A 254 8.33 9.81 -22.80
CA GLN A 254 7.92 11.05 -22.15
C GLN A 254 6.39 11.18 -22.05
N THR A 255 5.67 10.73 -23.07
CA THR A 255 4.21 10.72 -23.04
C THR A 255 3.65 9.83 -21.93
N ASN A 256 4.28 8.69 -21.65
CA ASN A 256 3.86 7.79 -20.58
C ASN A 256 4.17 8.33 -19.16
N LEU A 257 5.11 9.29 -19.04
CA LEU A 257 5.45 9.93 -17.79
C LEU A 257 4.41 10.97 -17.32
N GLN A 258 3.39 11.27 -18.12
CA GLN A 258 2.37 12.26 -17.75
C GLN A 258 1.63 11.81 -16.48
N PRO A 259 1.48 12.69 -15.47
CA PRO A 259 0.75 12.36 -14.23
C PRO A 259 -0.72 12.00 -14.46
N SER A 260 -1.28 12.39 -15.59
CA SER A 260 -2.67 12.17 -15.98
C SER A 260 -2.95 10.79 -16.56
N THR A 261 -1.92 9.96 -16.83
CA THR A 261 -2.18 8.58 -17.25
C THR A 261 -2.90 7.81 -16.13
N PRO A 262 -3.78 6.85 -16.45
CA PRO A 262 -4.61 6.20 -15.43
C PRO A 262 -3.82 5.57 -14.28
N CYS A 263 -2.71 4.87 -14.57
CA CYS A 263 -1.85 4.29 -13.53
C CYS A 263 -1.17 5.38 -12.68
N ASN A 264 -0.58 6.41 -13.30
CA ASN A 264 0.08 7.49 -12.58
C ASN A 264 -0.91 8.29 -11.71
N ARG A 265 -2.14 8.48 -12.18
CA ARG A 265 -3.21 9.12 -11.42
C ARG A 265 -3.61 8.27 -10.20
N PHE A 266 -3.69 6.94 -10.35
CA PHE A 266 -3.92 6.03 -9.24
C PHE A 266 -2.76 6.08 -8.23
N VAL A 267 -1.51 6.02 -8.70
CA VAL A 267 -0.32 6.15 -7.82
C VAL A 267 -0.38 7.47 -7.05
N THR A 268 -0.69 8.58 -7.72
CA THR A 268 -0.84 9.89 -7.08
C THR A 268 -1.93 9.88 -6.02
N SER A 269 -3.08 9.29 -6.31
CA SER A 269 -4.23 9.28 -5.39
C SER A 269 -4.03 8.35 -4.21
N PHE A 270 -3.57 7.13 -4.44
CA PHE A 270 -3.51 6.10 -3.41
C PHE A 270 -2.24 6.20 -2.56
N PHE A 271 -1.10 6.51 -3.19
CA PHE A 271 0.22 6.50 -2.55
C PHE A 271 0.75 7.88 -2.16
N ASP A 272 -0.07 8.94 -2.23
CA ASP A 272 0.27 10.20 -1.57
C ASP A 272 0.66 9.91 -0.11
N ILE A 273 1.88 10.33 0.30
CA ILE A 273 2.46 9.89 1.57
C ILE A 273 1.54 10.14 2.78
N PRO A 274 0.96 11.35 2.98
CA PRO A 274 0.01 11.57 4.06
C PRO A 274 -1.19 10.63 4.02
N ARG A 275 -1.70 10.34 2.83
CA ARG A 275 -2.84 9.45 2.65
C ARG A 275 -2.50 7.99 2.93
N MET A 276 -1.38 7.54 2.41
CA MET A 276 -0.88 6.17 2.64
C MET A 276 -0.60 5.95 4.14
N MET A 277 0.00 6.91 4.83
CA MET A 277 0.21 6.86 6.27
C MET A 277 -1.11 6.81 7.05
N TYR A 278 -2.11 7.61 6.64
CA TYR A 278 -3.45 7.55 7.24
C TYR A 278 -4.13 6.20 7.02
N LEU A 279 -4.02 5.63 5.82
CA LEU A 279 -4.55 4.29 5.54
C LEU A 279 -3.82 3.21 6.35
N LEU A 280 -2.50 3.29 6.51
CA LEU A 280 -1.75 2.38 7.38
C LEU A 280 -2.22 2.47 8.84
N GLN A 281 -2.42 3.68 9.34
CA GLN A 281 -2.81 3.90 10.74
C GLN A 281 -4.27 3.50 11.02
N TYR A 282 -5.20 3.84 10.13
CA TYR A 282 -6.63 3.73 10.39
C TYR A 282 -7.39 2.82 9.44
N GLY A 283 -6.80 2.50 8.29
CA GLY A 283 -7.51 1.90 7.17
C GLY A 283 -7.71 0.39 7.23
N PHE A 284 -7.22 -0.29 8.28
CA PHE A 284 -7.33 -1.75 8.38
C PHE A 284 -8.09 -2.17 9.63
N PHE A 285 -8.89 -3.22 9.49
CA PHE A 285 -9.45 -3.95 10.62
C PHE A 285 -9.68 -5.42 10.27
N TYR A 286 -9.90 -6.23 11.28
CA TYR A 286 -10.15 -7.65 11.14
C TYR A 286 -11.57 -7.97 11.58
N VAL A 287 -12.25 -8.81 10.81
CA VAL A 287 -13.60 -9.29 11.08
C VAL A 287 -13.56 -10.80 11.21
N ASP A 288 -14.04 -11.31 12.33
CA ASP A 288 -14.25 -12.73 12.51
C ASP A 288 -15.66 -13.06 12.00
N THR A 289 -15.75 -13.97 11.06
CA THR A 289 -17.00 -14.42 10.43
C THR A 289 -17.04 -15.94 10.33
N ILE A 290 -18.15 -16.48 9.91
CA ILE A 290 -18.28 -17.91 9.61
C ILE A 290 -18.30 -18.06 8.08
N ASP A 291 -17.44 -18.88 7.55
CA ASP A 291 -17.45 -19.25 6.13
C ASP A 291 -18.76 -19.99 5.83
N GLU A 292 -19.57 -19.45 4.94
CA GLU A 292 -20.88 -19.99 4.60
C GLU A 292 -20.84 -21.39 3.97
N LYS A 293 -19.71 -21.73 3.34
CA LYS A 293 -19.57 -23.04 2.65
C LYS A 293 -19.07 -24.13 3.60
N THR A 294 -18.16 -23.78 4.51
CA THR A 294 -17.50 -24.75 5.40
C THR A 294 -18.06 -24.75 6.82
N GLY A 295 -18.79 -23.70 7.21
CA GLY A 295 -19.27 -23.49 8.59
C GLY A 295 -18.16 -23.21 9.60
N GLN A 296 -16.94 -22.95 9.15
CA GLN A 296 -15.79 -22.72 10.02
C GLN A 296 -15.57 -21.23 10.30
N PRO A 297 -15.07 -20.87 11.48
CA PRO A 297 -14.65 -19.50 11.75
C PRO A 297 -13.54 -19.08 10.78
N VAL A 298 -13.69 -17.89 10.19
CA VAL A 298 -12.72 -17.28 9.29
C VAL A 298 -12.51 -15.84 9.70
N THR A 299 -11.26 -15.44 9.84
CA THR A 299 -10.89 -14.04 10.00
C THR A 299 -10.65 -13.43 8.62
N GLN A 300 -11.21 -12.24 8.39
CA GLN A 300 -10.98 -11.46 7.18
C GLN A 300 -10.28 -10.15 7.55
N LYS A 301 -9.30 -9.77 6.74
CA LYS A 301 -8.64 -8.47 6.82
C LYS A 301 -9.30 -7.52 5.83
N HIS A 302 -9.86 -6.43 6.33
CA HIS A 302 -10.53 -5.42 5.52
C HIS A 302 -9.65 -4.18 5.36
N ILE A 303 -9.79 -3.50 4.23
CA ILE A 303 -9.17 -2.20 3.97
C ILE A 303 -10.23 -1.14 3.70
N MET A 304 -10.01 0.07 4.19
CA MET A 304 -10.87 1.22 3.99
C MET A 304 -11.05 1.53 2.50
N ARG A 305 -12.31 1.66 2.07
CA ARG A 305 -12.66 2.05 0.69
C ARG A 305 -12.58 3.56 0.53
N TYR A 306 -12.40 4.05 -0.70
CA TYR A 306 -12.27 5.49 -0.95
C TYR A 306 -13.46 6.33 -0.44
N PRO A 307 -14.74 5.91 -0.53
CA PRO A 307 -15.83 6.69 0.05
C PRO A 307 -15.73 6.79 1.57
N GLN A 308 -15.25 5.72 2.24
CA GLN A 308 -15.03 5.72 3.69
C GLN A 308 -13.85 6.63 4.06
N PHE A 309 -12.78 6.62 3.26
CA PHE A 309 -11.65 7.52 3.44
C PHE A 309 -12.09 8.98 3.40
N PHE A 310 -12.76 9.42 2.33
CA PHE A 310 -13.20 10.80 2.20
C PHE A 310 -14.25 11.19 3.25
N ALA A 311 -15.14 10.27 3.62
CA ALA A 311 -16.09 10.51 4.70
C ALA A 311 -15.41 10.70 6.05
N SER A 312 -14.40 9.88 6.39
CA SER A 312 -13.64 10.01 7.63
C SER A 312 -12.88 11.34 7.70
N GLN A 313 -12.27 11.78 6.58
CA GLN A 313 -11.64 13.10 6.49
C GLN A 313 -12.65 14.24 6.66
N ALA A 314 -13.83 14.12 6.08
CA ALA A 314 -14.90 15.11 6.22
C ALA A 314 -15.42 15.20 7.67
N ILE A 315 -15.50 14.06 8.38
CA ILE A 315 -15.86 14.00 9.81
C ILE A 315 -14.84 14.76 10.63
N LEU A 316 -13.54 14.46 10.47
CA LEU A 316 -12.47 15.14 11.20
C LEU A 316 -12.48 16.65 10.94
N LYS A 317 -12.58 17.05 9.68
CA LYS A 317 -12.65 18.46 9.31
C LYS A 317 -13.88 19.14 9.94
N ARG A 318 -15.00 18.46 10.04
CA ARG A 318 -16.22 18.99 10.68
C ARG A 318 -16.04 19.17 12.18
N ILE A 319 -15.43 18.21 12.85
CA ILE A 319 -15.13 18.25 14.28
C ILE A 319 -14.15 19.37 14.58
N ASP A 320 -13.07 19.46 13.82
CA ASP A 320 -12.02 20.47 13.99
C ASP A 320 -12.56 21.90 13.78
N GLY A 321 -13.48 22.07 12.84
CA GLY A 321 -14.23 23.32 12.65
C GLY A 321 -15.32 23.60 13.70
N GLY A 322 -15.38 22.87 14.83
CA GLY A 322 -16.35 23.06 15.93
C GLY A 322 -17.76 22.56 15.62
N GLY A 323 -17.95 21.78 14.57
CA GLY A 323 -19.24 21.22 14.22
C GLY A 323 -19.69 20.13 15.21
N LYS A 324 -20.93 20.23 15.69
CA LYS A 324 -21.50 19.30 16.69
C LYS A 324 -22.39 18.22 16.09
N SER A 325 -22.70 18.30 14.82
CA SER A 325 -23.59 17.37 14.12
C SER A 325 -23.25 17.31 12.63
N GLY A 326 -23.63 16.23 12.00
CA GLY A 326 -23.49 16.02 10.55
C GLY A 326 -24.34 14.86 10.07
N ILE A 327 -24.51 14.78 8.77
CA ILE A 327 -25.16 13.66 8.09
C ILE A 327 -24.17 13.09 7.08
N ILE A 328 -23.99 11.78 7.09
CA ILE A 328 -23.23 11.05 6.09
C ILE A 328 -24.23 10.31 5.22
N PHE A 329 -24.31 10.72 3.96
CA PHE A 329 -25.19 10.07 2.99
C PHE A 329 -24.35 9.15 2.09
N HIS A 330 -24.51 7.86 2.29
CA HIS A 330 -23.90 6.82 1.48
C HIS A 330 -24.99 5.88 0.94
N THR A 331 -24.78 5.36 -0.26
CA THR A 331 -25.67 4.37 -0.87
C THR A 331 -25.68 3.07 -0.06
N GLN A 332 -26.68 2.24 -0.28
CA GLN A 332 -26.73 0.90 0.32
C GLN A 332 -25.54 0.05 -0.18
N GLY A 333 -24.96 -0.74 0.71
CA GLY A 333 -23.77 -1.56 0.37
C GLY A 333 -22.43 -0.81 0.29
N SER A 334 -22.40 0.49 0.61
CA SER A 334 -21.16 1.30 0.58
C SER A 334 -20.26 1.13 1.81
N GLY A 335 -20.58 0.22 2.74
CA GLY A 335 -19.77 -0.02 3.94
C GLY A 335 -19.96 1.02 5.04
N LYS A 336 -21.24 1.41 5.32
CA LYS A 336 -21.54 2.35 6.43
C LYS A 336 -21.17 1.79 7.80
N THR A 337 -21.35 0.50 8.02
CA THR A 337 -21.00 -0.18 9.27
C THR A 337 -19.49 -0.12 9.51
N GLU A 338 -18.72 -0.44 8.50
CA GLU A 338 -17.25 -0.37 8.55
C GLU A 338 -16.77 1.07 8.74
N LEU A 339 -17.44 2.05 8.10
CA LEU A 339 -17.15 3.48 8.33
C LEU A 339 -17.33 3.85 9.80
N SER A 340 -18.33 3.30 10.48
CA SER A 340 -18.54 3.53 11.91
C SER A 340 -17.37 3.01 12.74
N ALA A 341 -16.86 1.82 12.42
CA ALA A 341 -15.71 1.23 13.10
C ALA A 341 -14.44 2.07 12.89
N PHE A 342 -14.14 2.46 11.64
CA PHE A 342 -13.02 3.35 11.33
C PHE A 342 -13.15 4.69 12.06
N SER A 343 -14.32 5.33 11.98
CA SER A 343 -14.58 6.63 12.59
C SER A 343 -14.42 6.61 14.11
N THR A 344 -14.80 5.53 14.77
CA THR A 344 -14.62 5.38 16.23
C THR A 344 -13.15 5.48 16.61
N ARG A 345 -12.27 4.76 15.92
CA ARG A 345 -10.83 4.78 16.19
C ARG A 345 -10.26 6.16 15.91
N ILE A 346 -10.56 6.73 14.75
CA ILE A 346 -10.08 8.04 14.31
C ILE A 346 -10.50 9.15 15.28
N ILE A 347 -11.78 9.19 15.68
CA ILE A 347 -12.31 10.20 16.58
C ILE A 347 -11.76 10.01 18.00
N ARG A 348 -11.60 8.77 18.45
CA ARG A 348 -10.98 8.48 19.74
C ARG A 348 -9.57 9.06 19.81
N ASP A 349 -8.76 8.82 18.82
CA ASP A 349 -7.37 9.27 18.78
C ASP A 349 -7.31 10.80 18.67
N TYR A 350 -8.15 11.42 17.81
CA TYR A 350 -8.29 12.88 17.72
C TYR A 350 -8.58 13.55 19.07
N TYR A 351 -9.48 13.00 19.88
CA TYR A 351 -9.81 13.56 21.18
C TYR A 351 -8.78 13.19 22.27
N SER A 352 -8.19 12.00 22.18
CA SER A 352 -7.14 11.56 23.10
C SER A 352 -5.91 12.47 23.06
N GLU A 353 -5.49 12.88 21.89
CA GLU A 353 -4.40 13.87 21.70
C GLU A 353 -4.71 15.23 22.38
N ARG A 354 -5.98 15.52 22.60
CA ARG A 354 -6.47 16.74 23.27
C ARG A 354 -6.82 16.53 24.74
N GLY A 355 -6.44 15.37 25.30
CA GLY A 355 -6.71 14.99 26.70
C GLY A 355 -8.18 14.73 27.00
N ILE A 356 -9.00 14.42 25.98
CA ILE A 356 -10.44 14.21 26.10
C ILE A 356 -10.77 12.73 25.87
N THR A 357 -11.49 12.11 26.78
CA THR A 357 -11.99 10.75 26.60
C THR A 357 -13.31 10.76 25.83
N ALA A 358 -13.30 10.25 24.60
CA ALA A 358 -14.48 10.11 23.76
C ALA A 358 -15.34 8.92 24.20
N LYS A 359 -16.67 9.11 24.23
CA LYS A 359 -17.65 8.03 24.43
C LYS A 359 -18.53 7.92 23.20
N PHE A 360 -18.76 6.70 22.74
CA PHE A 360 -19.52 6.41 21.53
C PHE A 360 -20.81 5.66 21.86
N TYR A 361 -21.88 6.06 21.23
CA TYR A 361 -23.18 5.40 21.31
C TYR A 361 -23.67 5.12 19.89
N TYR A 362 -23.94 3.88 19.59
CA TYR A 362 -24.52 3.45 18.32
C TYR A 362 -25.97 3.09 18.53
N VAL A 363 -26.85 3.71 17.74
CA VAL A 363 -28.26 3.37 17.69
C VAL A 363 -28.50 2.75 16.32
N VAL A 364 -28.85 1.49 16.32
CA VAL A 364 -29.10 0.69 15.11
C VAL A 364 -30.49 0.04 15.24
N ASP A 365 -31.17 -0.16 14.10
CA ASP A 365 -32.42 -0.89 14.01
C ASP A 365 -32.17 -2.40 14.01
#